data_7498dab0dda0b77a7465a80a12b4773f
#
_entry.id   7498dab0dda0b77a7465a80a12b4773f
#
_cell.length_a   1.000
_cell.length_b   1.000
_cell.length_c   1.000
_cell.angle_alpha   90.00
_cell.angle_beta   90.00
_cell.angle_gamma   90.00
#
_symmetry.space_group_name_H-M   'P 1'
#
loop_
_entity.id
_entity.type
_entity.pdbx_description
1 polymer ?
#
loop_
_entity_poly.entity_id
_entity_poly.type
_entity_poly.pdbx_seq_one_letter_code
_entity_poly.pdbx_strand_id
1 'polypeptide(L)'
;MKEITALVSRNRKLFFKDKGMLFSSMITPVILIVLYATFLANVYKDSFVSATKDMIDLSDKIINGTVAAQLAAALLAVSCVTVTFCVNLTMVQDRASGARKDFDVSPVSKTKIYIGYFLSTVLNSLMVNGTALALCLLYILKMGWYMSASDVIFVILDMILLVLFGSTLSSIVSYPLKTQGQLSAVGTIVSAGYGFVCGAYMPISNFSSGLQKALSYLPGTYGTSLVKNHMLNGVYKEMTDTGLPSEAVTVIRNTLDCNPVFRGHVVGVSQMYLIMAGSIVVFGAAYLLIIMIRER
;
A
#
# COMPACT_ATOMS: atom_id res chain seq x y z
N MET A 1 20.80 0.92 21.93
CA MET A 1 19.46 0.33 21.76
C MET A 1 18.40 1.04 22.62
N LYS A 2 18.62 1.27 23.92
CA LYS A 2 17.63 1.94 24.80
C LYS A 2 17.12 3.30 24.26
N GLU A 3 18.00 4.12 23.68
CA GLU A 3 17.65 5.44 23.11
C GLU A 3 16.67 5.31 21.92
N ILE A 4 16.93 4.39 20.98
CA ILE A 4 16.04 4.16 19.83
C ILE A 4 14.67 3.67 20.31
N THR A 5 14.63 2.74 21.26
CA THR A 5 13.37 2.25 21.84
C THR A 5 12.57 3.37 22.51
N ALA A 6 13.26 4.27 23.24
CA ALA A 6 12.62 5.44 23.85
C ALA A 6 12.03 6.40 22.81
N LEU A 7 12.78 6.68 21.70
CA LEU A 7 12.31 7.50 20.59
C LEU A 7 11.09 6.88 19.90
N VAL A 8 11.15 5.59 19.62
CA VAL A 8 10.02 4.85 19.01
C VAL A 8 8.79 4.89 19.92
N SER A 9 8.96 4.67 21.21
CA SER A 9 7.86 4.73 22.19
C SER A 9 7.25 6.14 22.29
N ARG A 10 8.09 7.18 22.29
CA ARG A 10 7.64 8.58 22.25
C ARG A 10 6.81 8.86 20.99
N ASN A 11 7.37 8.56 19.82
CA ASN A 11 6.73 8.87 18.55
C ASN A 11 5.42 8.09 18.37
N ARG A 12 5.37 6.82 18.83
CA ARG A 12 4.13 6.04 18.86
C ARG A 12 3.06 6.71 19.74
N LYS A 13 3.43 7.12 20.95
CA LYS A 13 2.50 7.82 21.85
C LYS A 13 2.00 9.14 21.27
N LEU A 14 2.88 9.91 20.61
CA LEU A 14 2.50 11.16 19.96
C LEU A 14 1.49 10.89 18.84
N PHE A 15 1.78 9.94 17.96
CA PHE A 15 0.89 9.59 16.84
C PHE A 15 -0.52 9.19 17.33
N PHE A 16 -0.62 8.29 18.31
CA PHE A 16 -1.93 7.81 18.78
C PHE A 16 -2.64 8.80 19.70
N LYS A 17 -1.93 9.74 20.36
CA LYS A 17 -2.55 10.82 21.13
C LYS A 17 -3.03 11.99 20.27
N ASP A 18 -2.38 12.24 19.15
CA ASP A 18 -2.80 13.25 18.18
C ASP A 18 -3.96 12.70 17.33
N LYS A 19 -5.19 13.05 17.76
CA LYS A 19 -6.42 12.64 17.05
C LYS A 19 -6.41 13.12 15.60
N GLY A 20 -5.85 14.31 15.32
CA GLY A 20 -5.76 14.86 13.97
C GLY A 20 -4.89 13.99 13.06
N MET A 21 -3.71 13.59 13.53
CA MET A 21 -2.82 12.69 12.78
C MET A 21 -3.43 11.31 12.58
N LEU A 22 -4.03 10.74 13.62
CA LEU A 22 -4.66 9.42 13.54
C LEU A 22 -5.82 9.44 12.53
N PHE A 23 -6.73 10.41 12.65
CA PHE A 23 -7.85 10.56 11.70
C PHE A 23 -7.35 10.82 10.28
N SER A 24 -6.34 11.70 10.08
CA SER A 24 -5.76 11.95 8.76
C SER A 24 -5.18 10.69 8.13
N SER A 25 -4.56 9.81 8.91
CA SER A 25 -4.02 8.54 8.40
C SER A 25 -5.12 7.55 7.99
N MET A 26 -6.31 7.65 8.60
CA MET A 26 -7.45 6.77 8.31
C MET A 26 -8.39 7.34 7.24
N ILE A 27 -8.28 8.63 6.87
CA ILE A 27 -9.16 9.26 5.90
C ILE A 27 -9.14 8.52 4.57
N THR A 28 -7.96 8.24 4.01
CA THR A 28 -7.82 7.55 2.72
C THR A 28 -8.44 6.15 2.75
N PRO A 29 -8.11 5.25 3.70
CA PRO A 29 -8.77 3.96 3.83
C PRO A 29 -10.29 4.06 3.98
N VAL A 30 -10.78 4.98 4.83
CA VAL A 30 -12.23 5.14 5.08
C VAL A 30 -12.96 5.65 3.84
N ILE A 31 -12.44 6.68 3.16
CA ILE A 31 -13.03 7.18 1.93
C ILE A 31 -13.10 6.07 0.88
N LEU A 32 -12.03 5.28 0.74
CA LEU A 32 -11.99 4.17 -0.20
C LEU A 32 -13.02 3.08 0.14
N ILE A 33 -13.17 2.71 1.42
CA ILE A 33 -14.20 1.76 1.85
C ILE A 33 -15.60 2.28 1.47
N VAL A 34 -15.88 3.55 1.74
CA VAL A 34 -17.18 4.16 1.43
C VAL A 34 -17.42 4.20 -0.09
N LEU A 35 -16.45 4.68 -0.87
CA LEU A 35 -16.55 4.72 -2.33
C LEU A 35 -16.74 3.32 -2.93
N TYR A 36 -16.01 2.34 -2.41
CA TYR A 36 -16.11 0.97 -2.88
C TYR A 36 -17.45 0.33 -2.50
N ALA A 37 -17.90 0.51 -1.26
CA ALA A 37 -19.16 -0.07 -0.81
C ALA A 37 -20.39 0.55 -1.51
N THR A 38 -20.32 1.82 -1.93
CA THR A 38 -21.47 2.53 -2.49
C THR A 38 -21.50 2.56 -4.02
N PHE A 39 -20.36 2.73 -4.66
CA PHE A 39 -20.29 2.99 -6.10
C PHE A 39 -19.44 1.99 -6.87
N LEU A 40 -18.15 1.83 -6.49
CA LEU A 40 -17.22 1.01 -7.29
C LEU A 40 -17.60 -0.48 -7.29
N ALA A 41 -18.17 -1.02 -6.22
CA ALA A 41 -18.60 -2.42 -6.18
C ALA A 41 -19.60 -2.73 -7.30
N ASN A 42 -20.57 -1.85 -7.54
CA ASN A 42 -21.54 -2.03 -8.61
C ASN A 42 -20.90 -1.90 -10.00
N VAL A 43 -20.03 -0.89 -10.19
CA VAL A 43 -19.32 -0.69 -11.46
C VAL A 43 -18.45 -1.90 -11.82
N TYR A 44 -17.69 -2.44 -10.83
CA TYR A 44 -16.88 -3.63 -11.06
C TYR A 44 -17.75 -4.88 -11.28
N LYS A 45 -18.87 -5.01 -10.54
CA LYS A 45 -19.82 -6.11 -10.74
C LYS A 45 -20.40 -6.09 -12.16
N ASP A 46 -20.91 -4.95 -12.62
CA ASP A 46 -21.48 -4.80 -13.93
C ASP A 46 -20.45 -5.05 -15.05
N SER A 47 -19.23 -4.53 -14.88
CA SER A 47 -18.13 -4.75 -15.82
C SER A 47 -17.73 -6.23 -15.87
N PHE A 48 -17.67 -6.90 -14.73
CA PHE A 48 -17.31 -8.31 -14.62
C PHE A 48 -18.39 -9.21 -15.22
N VAL A 49 -19.65 -8.98 -14.90
CA VAL A 49 -20.80 -9.70 -15.44
C VAL A 49 -20.85 -9.53 -16.96
N SER A 50 -20.64 -8.30 -17.46
CA SER A 50 -20.62 -8.05 -18.91
C SER A 50 -19.49 -8.80 -19.63
N ALA A 51 -18.33 -8.92 -18.99
CA ALA A 51 -17.16 -9.61 -19.56
C ALA A 51 -17.29 -11.15 -19.54
N THR A 52 -18.10 -11.72 -18.64
CA THR A 52 -18.22 -13.18 -18.45
C THR A 52 -19.52 -13.76 -18.99
N LYS A 53 -20.52 -12.91 -19.30
CA LYS A 53 -21.89 -13.31 -19.67
C LYS A 53 -21.97 -14.26 -20.86
N ASP A 54 -21.05 -14.12 -21.83
CA ASP A 54 -21.02 -14.97 -23.02
C ASP A 54 -20.20 -16.25 -22.85
N MET A 55 -19.56 -16.43 -21.67
CA MET A 55 -18.68 -17.57 -21.39
C MET A 55 -19.34 -18.60 -20.46
N ILE A 56 -19.75 -18.19 -19.28
CA ILE A 56 -20.41 -19.05 -18.26
C ILE A 56 -21.21 -18.15 -17.31
N ASP A 57 -22.36 -18.66 -16.86
CA ASP A 57 -23.14 -18.01 -15.82
C ASP A 57 -22.50 -18.30 -14.43
N LEU A 58 -21.64 -17.37 -13.98
CA LEU A 58 -20.98 -17.47 -12.68
C LEU A 58 -21.95 -17.14 -11.55
N SER A 59 -21.86 -17.89 -10.46
CA SER A 59 -22.69 -17.61 -9.29
C SER A 59 -22.45 -16.21 -8.74
N ASP A 60 -23.52 -15.55 -8.25
CA ASP A 60 -23.43 -14.22 -7.60
C ASP A 60 -22.38 -14.20 -6.47
N LYS A 61 -22.15 -15.33 -5.80
CA LYS A 61 -21.17 -15.45 -4.72
C LYS A 61 -19.74 -15.33 -5.22
N ILE A 62 -19.40 -15.93 -6.37
CA ILE A 62 -18.09 -15.81 -7.02
C ILE A 62 -17.86 -14.37 -7.47
N ILE A 63 -18.86 -13.78 -8.11
CA ILE A 63 -18.81 -12.39 -8.60
C ILE A 63 -18.58 -11.43 -7.44
N ASN A 64 -19.39 -11.52 -6.40
CA ASN A 64 -19.28 -10.66 -5.21
C ASN A 64 -17.96 -10.87 -4.46
N GLY A 65 -17.50 -12.13 -4.35
CA GLY A 65 -16.19 -12.47 -3.76
C GLY A 65 -15.02 -11.88 -4.56
N THR A 66 -15.07 -11.93 -5.90
CA THR A 66 -14.06 -11.33 -6.78
C THR A 66 -13.99 -9.82 -6.59
N VAL A 67 -15.14 -9.16 -6.64
CA VAL A 67 -15.23 -7.70 -6.47
C VAL A 67 -14.74 -7.31 -5.07
N ALA A 68 -15.15 -8.02 -4.02
CA ALA A 68 -14.72 -7.74 -2.66
C ALA A 68 -13.21 -7.90 -2.48
N ALA A 69 -12.62 -8.98 -3.01
CA ALA A 69 -11.18 -9.22 -2.93
C ALA A 69 -10.38 -8.17 -3.71
N GLN A 70 -10.83 -7.78 -4.91
CA GLN A 70 -10.20 -6.72 -5.72
C GLN A 70 -10.22 -5.37 -5.01
N LEU A 71 -11.36 -5.00 -4.45
CA LEU A 71 -11.51 -3.73 -3.72
C LEU A 71 -10.67 -3.70 -2.44
N ALA A 72 -10.67 -4.81 -1.69
CA ALA A 72 -9.85 -4.95 -0.50
C ALA A 72 -8.35 -4.88 -0.81
N ALA A 73 -7.90 -5.53 -1.90
CA ALA A 73 -6.51 -5.49 -2.37
C ALA A 73 -6.09 -4.06 -2.74
N ALA A 74 -6.92 -3.36 -3.50
CA ALA A 74 -6.68 -1.97 -3.90
C ALA A 74 -6.59 -1.04 -2.69
N LEU A 75 -7.54 -1.16 -1.74
CA LEU A 75 -7.56 -0.39 -0.51
C LEU A 75 -6.31 -0.62 0.33
N LEU A 76 -5.94 -1.88 0.56
CA LEU A 76 -4.78 -2.22 1.38
C LEU A 76 -3.48 -1.70 0.75
N ALA A 77 -3.31 -1.86 -0.57
CA ALA A 77 -2.12 -1.41 -1.28
C ALA A 77 -1.93 0.11 -1.19
N VAL A 78 -3.00 0.90 -1.38
CA VAL A 78 -2.94 2.37 -1.25
C VAL A 78 -2.71 2.77 0.20
N SER A 79 -3.44 2.17 1.14
CA SER A 79 -3.36 2.46 2.56
C SER A 79 -1.94 2.24 3.09
N CYS A 80 -1.27 1.15 2.71
CA CYS A 80 0.08 0.85 3.17
C CYS A 80 1.07 1.99 2.90
N VAL A 81 0.96 2.66 1.77
CA VAL A 81 1.87 3.77 1.42
C VAL A 81 1.36 5.11 1.94
N THR A 82 0.08 5.43 1.77
CA THR A 82 -0.45 6.73 2.22
C THR A 82 -0.38 6.90 3.74
N VAL A 83 -0.66 5.83 4.50
CA VAL A 83 -0.52 5.84 5.97
C VAL A 83 0.93 6.07 6.38
N THR A 84 1.93 5.46 5.71
CA THR A 84 3.34 5.71 6.06
C THR A 84 3.74 7.15 5.86
N PHE A 85 3.24 7.82 4.83
CA PHE A 85 3.44 9.26 4.65
C PHE A 85 2.80 10.05 5.80
N CYS A 86 1.55 9.76 6.16
CA CYS A 86 0.88 10.43 7.27
C CYS A 86 1.62 10.24 8.60
N VAL A 87 2.02 9.01 8.92
CA VAL A 87 2.76 8.72 10.17
C VAL A 87 4.11 9.43 10.22
N ASN A 88 4.82 9.49 9.09
CA ASN A 88 6.15 10.11 9.00
C ASN A 88 6.10 11.66 9.12
N LEU A 89 4.89 12.24 9.06
CA LEU A 89 4.67 13.67 9.34
C LEU A 89 5.16 14.07 10.73
N THR A 90 5.19 13.17 11.69
CA THR A 90 5.73 13.43 13.05
C THR A 90 7.15 14.00 13.00
N MET A 91 8.00 13.52 12.09
CA MET A 91 9.36 14.04 11.91
C MET A 91 9.37 15.50 11.45
N VAL A 92 8.48 15.88 10.53
CA VAL A 92 8.40 17.25 10.02
C VAL A 92 7.72 18.18 11.03
N GLN A 93 6.73 17.68 11.77
CA GLN A 93 6.10 18.43 12.87
C GLN A 93 7.08 18.77 13.98
N ASP A 94 7.93 17.83 14.39
CA ASP A 94 8.96 18.08 15.39
C ASP A 94 9.96 19.16 14.93
N ARG A 95 10.23 19.24 13.62
CA ARG A 95 11.06 20.34 13.05
C ARG A 95 10.30 21.66 13.04
N ALA A 96 9.04 21.66 12.58
CA ALA A 96 8.24 22.87 12.46
C ALA A 96 7.89 23.49 13.82
N SER A 97 7.67 22.67 14.84
CA SER A 97 7.37 23.12 16.22
C SER A 97 8.60 23.51 17.01
N GLY A 98 9.81 23.19 16.52
CA GLY A 98 11.05 23.40 17.24
C GLY A 98 11.41 22.29 18.25
N ALA A 99 10.56 21.28 18.46
CA ALA A 99 10.86 20.14 19.35
C ALA A 99 12.11 19.35 18.91
N ARG A 100 12.52 19.49 17.64
CA ARG A 100 13.79 18.94 17.15
C ARG A 100 15.00 19.49 17.88
N LYS A 101 14.98 20.74 18.35
CA LYS A 101 16.11 21.37 19.07
C LYS A 101 16.45 20.64 20.36
N ASP A 102 15.46 20.05 21.04
CA ASP A 102 15.69 19.28 22.26
C ASP A 102 16.51 18.02 21.96
N PHE A 103 16.39 17.44 20.78
CA PHE A 103 17.25 16.33 20.36
C PHE A 103 18.66 16.78 20.00
N ASP A 104 18.82 17.98 19.45
CA ASP A 104 20.11 18.49 19.01
C ASP A 104 21.04 18.82 20.21
N VAL A 105 20.46 19.12 21.39
CA VAL A 105 21.19 19.31 22.64
C VAL A 105 21.36 18.00 23.44
N SER A 106 20.73 16.91 23.03
CA SER A 106 20.85 15.62 23.69
C SER A 106 22.10 14.86 23.25
N PRO A 107 22.63 13.93 24.08
CA PRO A 107 23.79 13.11 23.70
C PRO A 107 23.49 12.03 22.67
N VAL A 108 22.27 12.01 22.11
CA VAL A 108 21.84 11.01 21.12
C VAL A 108 22.33 11.39 19.74
N SER A 109 23.01 10.46 19.04
CA SER A 109 23.48 10.72 17.67
C SER A 109 22.30 10.98 16.73
N LYS A 110 22.48 11.90 15.78
CA LYS A 110 21.47 12.28 14.79
C LYS A 110 20.97 11.05 14.01
N THR A 111 21.85 10.14 13.63
CA THR A 111 21.49 8.88 12.95
C THR A 111 20.50 8.05 13.76
N LYS A 112 20.70 7.91 15.09
CA LYS A 112 19.76 7.19 15.95
C LYS A 112 18.38 7.84 16.01
N ILE A 113 18.32 9.17 15.95
CA ILE A 113 17.07 9.92 15.94
C ILE A 113 16.29 9.61 14.65
N TYR A 114 16.94 9.65 13.48
CA TYR A 114 16.29 9.34 12.19
C TYR A 114 15.88 7.88 12.08
N ILE A 115 16.69 6.94 12.59
CA ILE A 115 16.31 5.53 12.71
C ILE A 115 15.09 5.38 13.63
N GLY A 116 15.03 6.15 14.71
CA GLY A 116 13.87 6.17 15.61
C GLY A 116 12.58 6.63 14.92
N TYR A 117 12.64 7.67 14.09
CA TYR A 117 11.50 8.10 13.26
C TYR A 117 11.11 7.02 12.25
N PHE A 118 12.07 6.45 11.54
CA PHE A 118 11.81 5.38 10.56
C PHE A 118 11.13 4.18 11.21
N LEU A 119 11.69 3.65 12.29
CA LEU A 119 11.12 2.49 12.99
C LEU A 119 9.74 2.79 13.59
N SER A 120 9.52 3.99 14.11
CA SER A 120 8.18 4.37 14.59
C SER A 120 7.18 4.49 13.45
N THR A 121 7.61 4.97 12.27
CA THR A 121 6.78 5.00 11.06
C THR A 121 6.36 3.59 10.66
N VAL A 122 7.30 2.66 10.58
CA VAL A 122 7.01 1.25 10.25
C VAL A 122 6.01 0.66 11.26
N LEU A 123 6.29 0.75 12.56
CA LEU A 123 5.45 0.14 13.58
C LEU A 123 4.03 0.73 13.64
N ASN A 124 3.90 2.05 13.62
CA ASN A 124 2.59 2.69 13.64
C ASN A 124 1.80 2.39 12.37
N SER A 125 2.45 2.37 11.20
CA SER A 125 1.82 2.04 9.94
C SER A 125 1.39 0.58 9.87
N LEU A 126 2.17 -0.36 10.43
CA LEU A 126 1.76 -1.76 10.55
C LEU A 126 0.53 -1.91 11.46
N MET A 127 0.44 -1.16 12.55
CA MET A 127 -0.73 -1.20 13.43
C MET A 127 -1.98 -0.69 12.71
N VAL A 128 -1.91 0.45 12.02
CA VAL A 128 -3.04 1.02 11.26
C VAL A 128 -3.44 0.12 10.10
N ASN A 129 -2.49 -0.35 9.30
CA ASN A 129 -2.77 -1.23 8.16
C ASN A 129 -3.19 -2.64 8.59
N GLY A 130 -2.73 -3.12 9.76
CA GLY A 130 -3.22 -4.36 10.35
C GLY A 130 -4.71 -4.30 10.69
N THR A 131 -5.19 -3.16 11.22
CA THR A 131 -6.63 -2.96 11.44
C THR A 131 -7.39 -2.84 10.13
N ALA A 132 -6.84 -2.17 9.12
CA ALA A 132 -7.42 -2.08 7.79
C ALA A 132 -7.52 -3.47 7.13
N LEU A 133 -6.47 -4.29 7.21
CA LEU A 133 -6.48 -5.66 6.72
C LEU A 133 -7.56 -6.51 7.41
N ALA A 134 -7.68 -6.43 8.74
CA ALA A 134 -8.71 -7.16 9.47
C ALA A 134 -10.12 -6.80 8.97
N LEU A 135 -10.39 -5.50 8.76
CA LEU A 135 -11.66 -5.03 8.20
C LEU A 135 -11.89 -5.52 6.76
N CYS A 136 -10.85 -5.52 5.92
CA CYS A 136 -10.90 -6.07 4.57
C CYS A 136 -11.23 -7.57 4.58
N LEU A 137 -10.59 -8.35 5.43
CA LEU A 137 -10.85 -9.79 5.53
C LEU A 137 -12.28 -10.08 6.04
N LEU A 138 -12.78 -9.29 7.00
CA LEU A 138 -14.18 -9.39 7.46
C LEU A 138 -15.16 -9.04 6.33
N TYR A 139 -14.85 -8.05 5.50
CA TYR A 139 -15.67 -7.69 4.36
C TYR A 139 -15.70 -8.82 3.31
N ILE A 140 -14.54 -9.39 2.96
CA ILE A 140 -14.46 -10.54 2.04
C ILE A 140 -15.23 -11.74 2.61
N LEU A 141 -15.11 -12.01 3.92
CA LEU A 141 -15.82 -13.11 4.59
C LEU A 141 -17.34 -12.99 4.42
N LYS A 142 -17.87 -11.76 4.47
CA LYS A 142 -19.30 -11.48 4.29
C LYS A 142 -19.77 -11.63 2.84
N MET A 143 -18.93 -11.25 1.86
CA MET A 143 -19.28 -11.23 0.44
C MET A 143 -19.06 -12.58 -0.26
N GLY A 144 -18.01 -13.31 0.11
CA GLY A 144 -17.65 -14.61 -0.46
C GLY A 144 -16.20 -14.95 -0.16
N TRP A 145 -15.98 -15.86 0.76
CA TRP A 145 -14.65 -16.28 1.18
C TRP A 145 -14.15 -17.45 0.35
N TYR A 146 -13.06 -17.23 -0.35
CA TYR A 146 -12.35 -18.25 -1.15
C TYR A 146 -10.86 -18.34 -0.83
N MET A 147 -10.34 -17.45 0.03
CA MET A 147 -8.92 -17.40 0.39
C MET A 147 -8.52 -18.61 1.25
N SER A 148 -7.38 -19.20 0.94
CA SER A 148 -6.73 -20.20 1.78
C SER A 148 -5.94 -19.52 2.91
N ALA A 149 -5.55 -20.29 3.93
CA ALA A 149 -4.69 -19.78 5.01
C ALA A 149 -3.33 -19.26 4.47
N SER A 150 -2.78 -19.92 3.44
CA SER A 150 -1.55 -19.45 2.78
C SER A 150 -1.74 -18.11 2.08
N ASP A 151 -2.89 -17.87 1.43
CA ASP A 151 -3.17 -16.58 0.78
C ASP A 151 -3.18 -15.45 1.81
N VAL A 152 -3.79 -15.67 2.97
CA VAL A 152 -3.81 -14.68 4.07
C VAL A 152 -2.39 -14.40 4.58
N ILE A 153 -1.56 -15.42 4.76
CA ILE A 153 -0.15 -15.25 5.18
C ILE A 153 0.63 -14.43 4.15
N PHE A 154 0.46 -14.71 2.87
CA PHE A 154 1.12 -13.94 1.81
C PHE A 154 0.61 -12.50 1.73
N VAL A 155 -0.68 -12.24 1.93
CA VAL A 155 -1.21 -10.87 2.02
C VAL A 155 -0.61 -10.10 3.21
N ILE A 156 -0.41 -10.75 4.36
CA ILE A 156 0.29 -10.14 5.50
C ILE A 156 1.74 -9.80 5.12
N LEU A 157 2.44 -10.68 4.43
CA LEU A 157 3.79 -10.44 3.94
C LEU A 157 3.85 -9.27 2.96
N ASP A 158 2.92 -9.22 2.01
CA ASP A 158 2.80 -8.12 1.04
C ASP A 158 2.53 -6.78 1.73
N MET A 159 1.64 -6.77 2.75
CA MET A 159 1.39 -5.60 3.57
C MET A 159 2.67 -5.11 4.27
N ILE A 160 3.45 -6.02 4.86
CA ILE A 160 4.72 -5.67 5.51
C ILE A 160 5.70 -5.07 4.49
N LEU A 161 5.83 -5.67 3.31
CA LEU A 161 6.72 -5.17 2.25
C LEU A 161 6.28 -3.78 1.75
N LEU A 162 4.98 -3.57 1.53
CA LEU A 162 4.45 -2.27 1.11
C LEU A 162 4.62 -1.20 2.19
N VAL A 163 4.45 -1.54 3.47
CA VAL A 163 4.71 -0.62 4.58
C VAL A 163 6.19 -0.28 4.68
N LEU A 164 7.09 -1.24 4.51
CA LEU A 164 8.53 -0.98 4.47
C LEU A 164 8.92 -0.10 3.28
N PHE A 165 8.41 -0.40 2.09
CA PHE A 165 8.59 0.42 0.89
C PHE A 165 8.07 1.84 1.10
N GLY A 166 6.82 2.00 1.56
CA GLY A 166 6.23 3.30 1.85
C GLY A 166 7.00 4.07 2.93
N SER A 167 7.52 3.38 3.95
CA SER A 167 8.30 4.00 5.03
C SER A 167 9.66 4.51 4.53
N THR A 168 10.37 3.77 3.67
CA THR A 168 11.61 4.24 3.07
C THR A 168 11.37 5.42 2.14
N LEU A 169 10.35 5.32 1.29
CA LEU A 169 9.99 6.38 0.35
C LEU A 169 9.54 7.66 1.08
N SER A 170 8.64 7.54 2.07
CA SER A 170 8.19 8.68 2.86
C SER A 170 9.32 9.33 3.65
N SER A 171 10.29 8.54 4.14
CA SER A 171 11.44 9.07 4.87
C SER A 171 12.35 9.91 3.98
N ILE A 172 12.61 9.48 2.74
CA ILE A 172 13.38 10.25 1.76
C ILE A 172 12.65 11.55 1.40
N VAL A 173 11.35 11.46 1.08
CA VAL A 173 10.54 12.62 0.65
C VAL A 173 10.36 13.62 1.79
N SER A 174 10.15 13.15 3.02
CA SER A 174 9.93 14.02 4.19
C SER A 174 11.23 14.61 4.75
N TYR A 175 12.39 14.04 4.41
CA TYR A 175 13.66 14.52 4.93
C TYR A 175 13.93 16.01 4.65
N PRO A 176 13.74 16.54 3.43
CA PRO A 176 13.97 17.96 3.14
C PRO A 176 12.87 18.90 3.67
N LEU A 177 11.71 18.40 4.07
CA LEU A 177 10.57 19.21 4.48
C LEU A 177 10.82 19.87 5.85
N LYS A 178 10.46 21.15 5.96
CA LYS A 178 10.70 21.96 7.16
C LYS A 178 9.45 22.66 7.68
N THR A 179 8.41 22.78 6.86
CA THR A 179 7.21 23.57 7.19
C THR A 179 5.94 22.73 7.10
N GLN A 180 4.92 23.14 7.84
CA GLN A 180 3.60 22.51 7.81
C GLN A 180 2.94 22.60 6.44
N GLY A 181 3.16 23.68 5.70
CA GLY A 181 2.63 23.84 4.33
C GLY A 181 3.22 22.83 3.35
N GLN A 182 4.53 22.61 3.37
CA GLN A 182 5.19 21.59 2.55
C GLN A 182 4.67 20.18 2.89
N LEU A 183 4.45 19.93 4.17
CA LEU A 183 3.89 18.71 4.68
C LEU A 183 2.50 18.42 4.11
N SER A 184 1.60 19.39 4.24
CA SER A 184 0.22 19.27 3.73
C SER A 184 0.19 19.07 2.22
N ALA A 185 1.04 19.79 1.46
CA ALA A 185 1.13 19.64 0.02
C ALA A 185 1.55 18.21 -0.40
N VAL A 186 2.62 17.69 0.20
CA VAL A 186 3.09 16.32 -0.09
C VAL A 186 2.04 15.29 0.32
N GLY A 187 1.45 15.44 1.50
CA GLY A 187 0.40 14.54 1.99
C GLY A 187 -0.80 14.48 1.03
N THR A 188 -1.25 15.64 0.52
CA THR A 188 -2.36 15.71 -0.44
C THR A 188 -2.01 15.04 -1.77
N ILE A 189 -0.82 15.33 -2.32
CA ILE A 189 -0.36 14.74 -3.59
C ILE A 189 -0.27 13.22 -3.48
N VAL A 190 0.31 12.71 -2.40
CA VAL A 190 0.45 11.26 -2.18
C VAL A 190 -0.91 10.62 -1.97
N SER A 191 -1.77 11.19 -1.11
CA SER A 191 -3.08 10.61 -0.82
C SER A 191 -4.00 10.57 -2.03
N ALA A 192 -3.98 11.60 -2.89
CA ALA A 192 -4.80 11.66 -4.10
C ALA A 192 -4.18 10.89 -5.27
N GLY A 193 -2.86 10.96 -5.45
CA GLY A 193 -2.17 10.49 -6.65
C GLY A 193 -1.70 9.04 -6.59
N TYR A 194 -1.28 8.56 -5.42
CA TYR A 194 -0.63 7.25 -5.33
C TYR A 194 -1.50 6.09 -5.83
N GLY A 195 -2.80 6.11 -5.55
CA GLY A 195 -3.72 5.07 -5.97
C GLY A 195 -3.87 4.93 -7.50
N PHE A 196 -3.72 6.04 -8.23
CA PHE A 196 -3.65 5.99 -9.70
C PHE A 196 -2.31 5.47 -10.18
N VAL A 197 -1.23 5.93 -9.57
CA VAL A 197 0.15 5.57 -9.94
C VAL A 197 0.43 4.08 -9.73
N CYS A 198 -0.12 3.47 -8.69
CA CYS A 198 0.09 2.04 -8.39
C CYS A 198 -0.98 1.11 -9.00
N GLY A 199 -1.93 1.63 -9.78
CA GLY A 199 -2.98 0.81 -10.41
C GLY A 199 -4.05 0.29 -9.45
N ALA A 200 -4.22 0.95 -8.30
CA ALA A 200 -5.22 0.53 -7.32
C ALA A 200 -6.62 1.08 -7.64
N TYR A 201 -6.73 2.36 -8.02
CA TYR A 201 -8.02 2.98 -8.34
C TYR A 201 -8.53 2.61 -9.72
N MET A 202 -7.63 2.44 -10.67
CA MET A 202 -7.94 2.08 -12.03
C MET A 202 -6.85 1.16 -12.57
N PRO A 203 -7.20 0.09 -13.31
CA PRO A 203 -6.21 -0.79 -13.94
C PRO A 203 -5.25 0.00 -14.83
N ILE A 204 -3.96 -0.35 -14.77
CA ILE A 204 -2.90 0.31 -15.55
C ILE A 204 -3.14 0.17 -17.05
N SER A 205 -3.78 -0.92 -17.46
CA SER A 205 -4.19 -1.18 -18.85
C SER A 205 -5.10 -0.10 -19.45
N ASN A 206 -5.82 0.66 -18.62
CA ASN A 206 -6.72 1.74 -19.05
C ASN A 206 -5.99 3.07 -19.35
N PHE A 207 -4.70 3.17 -19.03
CA PHE A 207 -3.90 4.35 -19.34
C PHE A 207 -3.33 4.30 -20.78
N SER A 208 -2.85 5.43 -21.27
CA SER A 208 -2.13 5.49 -22.54
C SER A 208 -0.82 4.66 -22.46
N SER A 209 -0.37 4.11 -23.60
CA SER A 209 0.81 3.25 -23.68
C SER A 209 2.09 3.90 -23.10
N GLY A 210 2.23 5.21 -23.28
CA GLY A 210 3.35 5.96 -22.69
C GLY A 210 3.31 5.98 -21.15
N LEU A 211 2.12 6.19 -20.57
CA LEU A 211 1.93 6.21 -19.13
C LEU A 211 2.06 4.79 -18.54
N GLN A 212 1.50 3.77 -19.18
CA GLN A 212 1.70 2.37 -18.78
C GLN A 212 3.20 2.03 -18.67
N LYS A 213 3.98 2.44 -19.68
CA LYS A 213 5.44 2.24 -19.68
C LYS A 213 6.12 2.99 -18.55
N ALA A 214 5.72 4.22 -18.24
CA ALA A 214 6.27 4.97 -17.10
C ALA A 214 5.93 4.32 -15.76
N LEU A 215 4.67 3.91 -15.56
CA LEU A 215 4.20 3.27 -14.34
C LEU A 215 4.85 1.90 -14.11
N SER A 216 5.20 1.17 -15.16
CA SER A 216 5.89 -0.12 -15.04
C SER A 216 7.31 -0.03 -14.44
N TYR A 217 7.91 1.16 -14.36
CA TYR A 217 9.18 1.38 -13.65
C TYR A 217 9.01 1.63 -12.14
N LEU A 218 7.78 1.79 -11.66
CA LEU A 218 7.51 2.14 -10.26
C LEU A 218 7.30 0.88 -9.41
N PRO A 219 8.10 0.67 -8.35
CA PRO A 219 7.98 -0.52 -7.51
C PRO A 219 6.60 -0.69 -6.87
N GLY A 220 5.91 0.41 -6.56
CA GLY A 220 4.56 0.39 -5.97
C GLY A 220 3.52 -0.36 -6.79
N THR A 221 3.66 -0.36 -8.12
CA THR A 221 2.82 -1.15 -9.04
C THR A 221 2.92 -2.64 -8.75
N TYR A 222 4.14 -3.16 -8.59
CA TYR A 222 4.37 -4.58 -8.31
C TYR A 222 3.89 -4.97 -6.92
N GLY A 223 4.04 -4.09 -5.92
CA GLY A 223 3.49 -4.30 -4.59
C GLY A 223 1.96 -4.41 -4.60
N THR A 224 1.28 -3.56 -5.37
CA THR A 224 -0.18 -3.63 -5.56
C THR A 224 -0.58 -4.93 -6.26
N SER A 225 0.15 -5.34 -7.30
CA SER A 225 -0.12 -6.59 -8.02
C SER A 225 0.12 -7.82 -7.15
N LEU A 226 1.08 -7.82 -6.22
CA LEU A 226 1.27 -8.89 -5.23
C LEU A 226 0.03 -9.07 -4.35
N VAL A 227 -0.46 -7.99 -3.74
CA VAL A 227 -1.66 -8.04 -2.89
C VAL A 227 -2.86 -8.54 -3.68
N LYS A 228 -3.06 -8.06 -4.92
CA LYS A 228 -4.13 -8.52 -5.82
C LYS A 228 -4.00 -10.01 -6.12
N ASN A 229 -2.79 -10.49 -6.45
CA ASN A 229 -2.55 -11.90 -6.74
C ASN A 229 -2.95 -12.80 -5.58
N HIS A 230 -2.56 -12.45 -4.34
CA HIS A 230 -2.85 -13.30 -3.20
C HIS A 230 -4.29 -13.17 -2.71
N MET A 231 -4.90 -11.98 -2.75
CA MET A 231 -6.30 -11.81 -2.35
C MET A 231 -7.29 -12.47 -3.33
N LEU A 232 -6.95 -12.54 -4.62
CA LEU A 232 -7.81 -13.10 -5.66
C LEU A 232 -7.50 -14.57 -5.99
N ASN A 233 -6.41 -15.14 -5.45
CA ASN A 233 -5.96 -16.48 -5.80
C ASN A 233 -7.03 -17.57 -5.61
N GLY A 234 -7.71 -17.54 -4.46
CA GLY A 234 -8.76 -18.53 -4.15
C GLY A 234 -9.97 -18.40 -5.07
N VAL A 235 -10.37 -17.18 -5.42
CA VAL A 235 -11.49 -16.93 -6.36
C VAL A 235 -11.14 -17.42 -7.76
N TYR A 236 -9.91 -17.24 -8.24
CA TYR A 236 -9.48 -17.74 -9.54
C TYR A 236 -9.48 -19.27 -9.60
N LYS A 237 -9.11 -19.96 -8.51
CA LYS A 237 -9.23 -21.41 -8.41
C LYS A 237 -10.68 -21.84 -8.50
N GLU A 238 -11.57 -21.21 -7.74
CA GLU A 238 -13.00 -21.50 -7.76
C GLU A 238 -13.61 -21.30 -9.17
N MET A 239 -13.24 -20.22 -9.89
CA MET A 239 -13.68 -20.00 -11.27
C MET A 239 -13.24 -21.15 -12.19
N THR A 240 -12.01 -21.65 -12.03
CA THR A 240 -11.52 -22.77 -12.82
C THR A 240 -12.26 -24.07 -12.48
N ASP A 241 -12.50 -24.31 -11.20
CA ASP A 241 -13.21 -25.50 -10.70
C ASP A 241 -14.69 -25.51 -11.13
N THR A 242 -15.31 -24.34 -11.32
CA THR A 242 -16.67 -24.19 -11.86
C THR A 242 -16.73 -24.32 -13.39
N GLY A 243 -15.60 -24.55 -14.07
CA GLY A 243 -15.54 -24.83 -15.48
C GLY A 243 -15.17 -23.64 -16.38
N LEU A 244 -14.77 -22.49 -15.82
CA LEU A 244 -14.28 -21.39 -16.64
C LEU A 244 -12.92 -21.78 -17.26
N PRO A 245 -12.73 -21.62 -18.59
CA PRO A 245 -11.46 -21.94 -19.23
C PRO A 245 -10.29 -21.16 -18.62
N SER A 246 -9.14 -21.82 -18.47
CA SER A 246 -7.93 -21.19 -17.89
C SER A 246 -7.46 -19.93 -18.65
N GLU A 247 -7.73 -19.89 -19.96
CA GLU A 247 -7.47 -18.70 -20.79
C GLU A 247 -8.34 -17.52 -20.37
N ALA A 248 -9.63 -17.74 -20.10
CA ALA A 248 -10.55 -16.71 -19.63
C ALA A 248 -10.14 -16.18 -18.24
N VAL A 249 -9.76 -17.07 -17.33
CA VAL A 249 -9.21 -16.67 -16.01
C VAL A 249 -7.93 -15.82 -16.18
N THR A 250 -7.07 -16.17 -17.13
CA THR A 250 -5.85 -15.41 -17.43
C THR A 250 -6.19 -14.01 -17.97
N VAL A 251 -7.19 -13.88 -18.82
CA VAL A 251 -7.68 -12.56 -19.30
C VAL A 251 -8.18 -11.71 -18.14
N ILE A 252 -8.97 -12.30 -17.23
CA ILE A 252 -9.44 -11.61 -16.03
C ILE A 252 -8.26 -11.13 -15.15
N ARG A 253 -7.26 -12.00 -14.92
CA ARG A 253 -6.05 -11.66 -14.16
C ARG A 253 -5.28 -10.50 -14.79
N ASN A 254 -5.18 -10.47 -16.11
CA ASN A 254 -4.51 -9.38 -16.84
C ASN A 254 -5.30 -8.07 -16.73
N THR A 255 -6.63 -8.12 -16.85
CA THR A 255 -7.51 -6.95 -16.71
C THR A 255 -7.46 -6.33 -15.32
N LEU A 256 -7.24 -7.17 -14.30
CA LEU A 256 -7.15 -6.72 -12.91
C LEU A 256 -5.70 -6.36 -12.46
N ASP A 257 -4.74 -6.30 -13.39
CA ASP A 257 -3.31 -6.03 -13.14
C ASP A 257 -2.65 -7.03 -12.17
N CYS A 258 -3.11 -8.29 -12.15
CA CYS A 258 -2.42 -9.34 -11.41
C CYS A 258 -1.12 -9.78 -12.11
N ASN A 259 -1.05 -9.59 -13.43
CA ASN A 259 0.10 -9.94 -14.26
C ASN A 259 0.70 -8.67 -14.90
N PRO A 260 1.43 -7.83 -14.14
CA PRO A 260 2.01 -6.61 -14.67
C PRO A 260 3.05 -6.92 -15.75
N VAL A 261 3.11 -6.08 -16.78
CA VAL A 261 3.99 -6.25 -17.92
C VAL A 261 5.13 -5.22 -17.87
N PHE A 262 6.37 -5.70 -17.99
CA PHE A 262 7.55 -4.86 -18.11
C PHE A 262 8.26 -5.15 -19.44
N ARG A 263 8.38 -4.15 -20.31
CA ARG A 263 9.01 -4.27 -21.64
C ARG A 263 8.51 -5.43 -22.49
N GLY A 264 7.20 -5.72 -22.42
CA GLY A 264 6.56 -6.80 -23.16
C GLY A 264 6.61 -8.19 -22.51
N HIS A 265 7.23 -8.31 -21.33
CA HIS A 265 7.29 -9.57 -20.58
C HIS A 265 6.43 -9.47 -19.30
N VAL A 266 5.67 -10.51 -19.04
CA VAL A 266 4.91 -10.63 -17.79
C VAL A 266 5.88 -10.84 -16.64
N VAL A 267 5.71 -10.03 -15.58
CA VAL A 267 6.53 -10.12 -14.37
C VAL A 267 5.86 -11.09 -13.39
N GLY A 268 6.54 -12.20 -13.11
CA GLY A 268 6.04 -13.21 -12.18
C GLY A 268 6.10 -12.78 -10.71
N VAL A 269 5.32 -13.45 -9.85
CA VAL A 269 5.22 -13.15 -8.41
C VAL A 269 6.59 -13.09 -7.72
N SER A 270 7.48 -14.07 -7.99
CA SER A 270 8.85 -14.07 -7.41
C SER A 270 9.67 -12.86 -7.84
N GLN A 271 9.54 -12.43 -9.08
CA GLN A 271 10.22 -11.23 -9.59
C GLN A 271 9.65 -9.95 -8.94
N MET A 272 8.33 -9.88 -8.71
CA MET A 272 7.71 -8.76 -7.99
C MET A 272 8.27 -8.63 -6.57
N TYR A 273 8.44 -9.75 -5.84
CA TYR A 273 9.09 -9.76 -4.53
C TYR A 273 10.52 -9.26 -4.58
N LEU A 274 11.31 -9.68 -5.59
CA LEU A 274 12.69 -9.20 -5.77
C LEU A 274 12.73 -7.69 -6.06
N ILE A 275 11.83 -7.19 -6.90
CA ILE A 275 11.73 -5.75 -7.20
C ILE A 275 11.38 -4.96 -5.94
N MET A 276 10.40 -5.44 -5.15
CA MET A 276 10.01 -4.79 -3.90
C MET A 276 11.14 -4.79 -2.88
N ALA A 277 11.76 -5.94 -2.63
CA ALA A 277 12.88 -6.05 -1.70
C ALA A 277 14.08 -5.19 -2.15
N GLY A 278 14.43 -5.25 -3.43
CA GLY A 278 15.49 -4.43 -4.00
C GLY A 278 15.23 -2.93 -3.86
N SER A 279 13.99 -2.48 -4.12
CA SER A 279 13.61 -1.08 -3.95
C SER A 279 13.69 -0.61 -2.50
N ILE A 280 13.28 -1.44 -1.53
CA ILE A 280 13.38 -1.15 -0.10
C ILE A 280 14.86 -0.97 0.29
N VAL A 281 15.73 -1.87 -0.17
CA VAL A 281 17.18 -1.79 0.11
C VAL A 281 17.80 -0.53 -0.50
N VAL A 282 17.49 -0.24 -1.78
CA VAL A 282 18.03 0.93 -2.48
C VAL A 282 17.56 2.23 -1.83
N PHE A 283 16.27 2.35 -1.54
CA PHE A 283 15.73 3.56 -0.89
C PHE A 283 16.18 3.67 0.57
N GLY A 284 16.29 2.56 1.29
CA GLY A 284 16.83 2.54 2.65
C GLY A 284 18.29 2.99 2.69
N ALA A 285 19.13 2.48 1.78
CA ALA A 285 20.52 2.89 1.64
C ALA A 285 20.64 4.39 1.25
N ALA A 286 19.82 4.85 0.31
CA ALA A 286 19.78 6.26 -0.09
C ALA A 286 19.40 7.16 1.10
N TYR A 287 18.40 6.77 1.91
CA TYR A 287 18.01 7.51 3.10
C TYR A 287 19.16 7.60 4.13
N LEU A 288 19.83 6.49 4.40
CA LEU A 288 20.99 6.46 5.30
C LEU A 288 22.15 7.33 4.78
N LEU A 289 22.43 7.29 3.48
CA LEU A 289 23.47 8.13 2.86
C LEU A 289 23.13 9.62 2.98
N ILE A 290 21.88 10.00 2.75
CA ILE A 290 21.42 11.39 2.92
C ILE A 290 21.66 11.87 4.37
N ILE A 291 21.32 11.04 5.36
CA ILE A 291 21.56 11.37 6.78
C ILE A 291 23.06 11.52 7.04
N MET A 292 23.89 10.58 6.57
CA MET A 292 25.34 10.59 6.81
C MET A 292 26.04 11.81 6.19
N ILE A 293 25.58 12.27 5.02
CA ILE A 293 26.19 13.41 4.30
C ILE A 293 25.75 14.75 4.93
N ARG A 294 24.45 14.89 5.26
CA ARG A 294 23.88 16.19 5.67
C ARG A 294 23.96 16.45 7.19
N GLU A 295 24.19 15.44 7.99
CA GLU A 295 24.17 15.55 9.44
C GLU A 295 25.60 15.39 10.05
N ARG A 296 26.64 15.33 9.17
CA ARG A 296 28.02 15.57 9.58
C ARG A 296 28.19 17.05 9.87
#